data_5714f4ea2f73bd08306b66b2abaf39d3
#
_entry.id   5714f4ea2f73bd08306b66b2abaf39d3
#
_cell.length_a   1.000
_cell.length_b   1.000
_cell.length_c   1.000
_cell.angle_alpha   90.00
_cell.angle_beta   90.00
_cell.angle_gamma   90.00
#
_symmetry.space_group_name_H-M   'P 1'
#
loop_
_entity.id
_entity.type
_entity.pdbx_description
1 polymer ?
#
loop_
_entity_poly.entity_id
_entity_poly.type
_entity_poly.pdbx_seq_one_letter_code
_entity_poly.pdbx_strand_id
1 'polypeptide(L)'
;MRQQGRRRRRGRRGRFPKPVNLGITPPITGLTPNPARNVEPILINTAEMEAFRLVDLEGLSQEEAGQRMGVSRGTVWRLLQSARRKTAQALTEGRPLQII
;
A
#
# COMPACT_ATOMS: atom_id res chain seq x y z
N MET A 1 -12.22 -2.32 -31.26
CA MET A 1 -12.93 -2.03 -31.04
C MET A 1 -12.96 -1.56 -30.48
N ARG A 2 -12.39 -1.67 -30.57
CA ARG A 2 -12.78 -1.24 -30.11
C ARG A 2 -12.43 -0.96 -29.43
N GLN A 3 -11.90 -0.93 -29.62
CA GLN A 3 -12.07 -0.57 -29.15
C GLN A 3 -11.79 -0.33 -28.54
N GLN A 4 -11.17 -0.46 -28.66
CA GLN A 4 -11.36 -0.17 -28.24
C GLN A 4 -11.11 -0.01 -27.71
N GLY A 5 -10.46 -0.01 -27.95
CA GLY A 5 -10.72 0.14 -27.77
C GLY A 5 -10.29 0.37 -27.29
N ARG A 6 -9.74 0.45 -27.06
CA ARG A 6 -9.94 0.77 -26.85
C ARG A 6 -9.68 0.86 -26.23
N ARG A 7 -9.05 0.79 -26.16
CA ARG A 7 -9.32 1.00 -25.86
C ARG A 7 -9.00 1.05 -25.19
N ARG A 8 -8.37 0.91 -25.11
CA ARG A 8 -8.59 1.05 -24.77
C ARG A 8 -8.24 1.16 -24.10
N ARG A 9 -7.68 1.07 -24.04
CA ARG A 9 -7.82 1.26 -23.69
C ARG A 9 -7.58 1.39 -22.96
N ARG A 10 -7.11 1.32 -22.94
CA ARG A 10 -7.25 1.49 -22.44
C ARG A 10 -7.05 1.36 -21.63
N GLY A 11 -6.60 1.20 -21.49
CA GLY A 11 -6.77 0.95 -20.90
C GLY A 11 -6.42 0.94 -20.31
N ARG A 12 -5.96 0.87 -20.49
CA ARG A 12 -6.01 0.87 -20.09
C ARG A 12 -6.01 1.07 -19.45
N ARG A 13 -5.76 1.15 -19.71
CA ARG A 13 -5.87 1.36 -19.12
C ARG A 13 -5.97 1.36 -18.26
N GLY A 14 -5.93 1.28 -18.29
CA GLY A 14 -5.94 1.11 -17.37
C GLY A 14 -5.66 1.17 -16.83
N ARG A 15 -5.61 0.81 -17.11
CA ARG A 15 -5.13 0.83 -16.33
C ARG A 15 -3.95 0.86 -15.47
N PHE A 16 -3.02 1.49 -15.99
CA PHE A 16 -1.93 1.39 -15.02
C PHE A 16 -2.08 2.48 -13.99
N PRO A 17 -1.92 2.16 -12.72
CA PRO A 17 -1.95 3.22 -11.72
C PRO A 17 -0.80 4.17 -11.96
N LYS A 18 -0.97 5.44 -11.62
CA LYS A 18 0.13 6.39 -11.64
C LYS A 18 1.25 5.89 -10.74
N PRO A 19 2.51 6.11 -11.11
CA PRO A 19 3.61 5.77 -10.21
C PRO A 19 3.46 6.53 -8.90
N VAL A 20 3.71 5.83 -7.82
CA VAL A 20 3.68 6.41 -6.47
C VAL A 20 5.10 6.72 -6.06
N ASN A 21 5.34 7.94 -5.60
CA ASN A 21 6.64 8.33 -5.09
C ASN A 21 6.85 7.74 -3.70
N LEU A 22 7.94 7.01 -3.53
CA LEU A 22 8.31 6.45 -2.24
C LEU A 22 9.51 7.22 -1.68
N GLY A 23 9.38 7.67 -0.44
CA GLY A 23 10.46 8.43 0.20
C GLY A 23 11.60 7.56 0.68
N ILE A 24 11.36 6.26 0.89
CA ILE A 24 12.40 5.32 1.30
C ILE A 24 12.22 4.01 0.56
N THR A 25 13.32 3.26 0.46
CA THR A 25 13.26 1.86 0.06
C THR A 25 13.09 1.05 1.35
N PRO A 26 12.10 0.14 1.42
CA PRO A 26 11.95 -0.67 2.64
C PRO A 26 13.23 -1.43 2.95
N PRO A 27 13.72 -1.35 4.19
CA PRO A 27 14.95 -2.07 4.58
C PRO A 27 14.73 -3.56 4.79
N ILE A 28 13.47 -4.01 4.81
CA ILE A 28 13.12 -5.42 5.05
C ILE A 28 12.11 -5.85 4.00
N THR A 29 11.96 -7.15 3.83
CA THR A 29 10.95 -7.71 2.93
C THR A 29 9.69 -8.14 3.67
N GLY A 30 9.71 -8.14 4.99
CA GLY A 30 8.55 -8.51 5.78
C GLY A 30 8.87 -8.65 7.24
N LEU A 31 7.84 -9.00 8.01
CA LEU A 31 7.94 -9.26 9.43
C LEU A 31 7.40 -10.66 9.71
N THR A 32 8.09 -11.40 10.57
CA THR A 32 7.67 -12.74 10.96
C THR A 32 7.23 -12.72 12.43
N PRO A 33 6.05 -13.26 12.74
CA PRO A 33 5.59 -13.28 14.13
C PRO A 33 6.37 -14.27 14.97
N ASN A 34 6.48 -13.98 16.27
CA ASN A 34 7.15 -14.85 17.24
C ASN A 34 6.30 -14.96 18.51
N PRO A 35 5.69 -16.13 18.80
CA PRO A 35 5.63 -17.31 17.93
C PRO A 35 4.63 -17.12 16.80
N ALA A 36 4.85 -17.85 15.70
CA ALA A 36 3.90 -17.84 14.58
C ALA A 36 2.71 -18.72 14.91
N ARG A 37 1.51 -18.20 14.66
CA ARG A 37 0.28 -18.96 14.82
C ARG A 37 -0.24 -19.46 13.48
N ASN A 38 0.08 -18.73 12.43
CA ASN A 38 -0.38 -19.02 11.08
C ASN A 38 0.74 -18.62 10.15
N VAL A 39 1.09 -19.49 9.19
CA VAL A 39 2.20 -19.23 8.29
C VAL A 39 1.77 -18.51 7.01
N GLU A 40 0.46 -18.38 6.78
CA GLU A 40 -0.02 -17.72 5.59
C GLU A 40 0.18 -16.21 5.67
N PRO A 41 1.00 -15.62 4.79
CA PRO A 41 1.36 -14.22 4.92
C PRO A 41 0.20 -13.30 4.53
N ILE A 42 0.21 -12.12 5.13
CA ILE A 42 -0.61 -11.00 4.70
C ILE A 42 0.28 -10.13 3.81
N LEU A 43 -0.20 -9.81 2.62
CA LEU A 43 0.60 -9.09 1.63
C LEU A 43 0.29 -7.59 1.70
N ILE A 44 1.33 -6.79 1.87
CA ILE A 44 1.23 -5.33 1.88
C ILE A 44 2.13 -4.79 0.78
N ASN A 45 1.62 -3.85 -0.02
CA ASN A 45 2.45 -3.28 -1.08
C ASN A 45 3.17 -2.03 -0.59
N THR A 46 4.14 -1.57 -1.38
CA THR A 46 4.98 -0.44 -0.99
C THR A 46 4.19 0.86 -0.89
N ALA A 47 3.14 1.04 -1.69
CA ALA A 47 2.31 2.23 -1.61
C ALA A 47 1.52 2.26 -0.30
N GLU A 48 0.97 1.13 0.12
CA GLU A 48 0.29 1.02 1.41
C GLU A 48 1.26 1.32 2.55
N MET A 49 2.46 0.75 2.47
CA MET A 49 3.47 0.97 3.49
C MET A 49 3.89 2.44 3.56
N GLU A 50 4.03 3.10 2.41
CA GLU A 50 4.44 4.50 2.39
C GLU A 50 3.37 5.42 2.99
N ALA A 51 2.10 5.20 2.66
CA ALA A 51 1.01 5.98 3.26
C ALA A 51 1.01 5.81 4.77
N PHE A 52 1.17 4.58 5.21
CA PHE A 52 1.22 4.24 6.63
C PHE A 52 2.39 4.95 7.33
N ARG A 53 3.57 4.90 6.71
CA ARG A 53 4.76 5.54 7.25
C ARG A 53 4.59 7.07 7.37
N LEU A 54 4.12 7.70 6.29
CA LEU A 54 4.04 9.16 6.26
C LEU A 54 3.02 9.69 7.26
N VAL A 55 1.88 9.05 7.37
CA VAL A 55 0.82 9.55 8.25
C VAL A 55 1.04 9.10 9.69
N ASP A 56 1.25 7.82 9.91
CA ASP A 56 1.25 7.28 11.27
C ASP A 56 2.62 7.33 11.96
N LEU A 57 3.71 7.34 11.21
CA LEU A 57 5.04 7.44 11.79
C LEU A 57 5.57 8.88 11.73
N GLU A 58 5.50 9.51 10.56
CA GLU A 58 6.03 10.86 10.37
C GLU A 58 5.06 11.95 10.82
N GLY A 59 3.79 11.62 11.01
CA GLY A 59 2.81 12.57 11.51
C GLY A 59 2.27 13.55 10.49
N LEU A 60 2.42 13.24 9.18
CA LEU A 60 1.86 14.11 8.16
C LEU A 60 0.36 13.97 8.07
N SER A 61 -0.32 15.02 7.58
CA SER A 61 -1.71 14.92 7.22
C SER A 61 -1.84 14.06 5.95
N GLN A 62 -3.05 13.58 5.70
CA GLN A 62 -3.31 12.81 4.49
C GLN A 62 -3.05 13.64 3.24
N GLU A 63 -3.34 14.93 3.30
CA GLU A 63 -3.09 15.83 2.19
C GLU A 63 -1.59 15.98 1.93
N GLU A 64 -0.82 16.20 2.99
CA GLU A 64 0.64 16.29 2.87
C GLU A 64 1.24 15.00 2.36
N ALA A 65 0.76 13.86 2.87
CA ALA A 65 1.22 12.57 2.40
C ALA A 65 0.91 12.38 0.92
N GLY A 66 -0.28 12.80 0.50
CA GLY A 66 -0.66 12.73 -0.91
C GLY A 66 0.27 13.54 -1.79
N GLN A 67 0.65 14.73 -1.35
CA GLN A 67 1.60 15.56 -2.08
C GLN A 67 2.95 14.88 -2.24
N ARG A 68 3.45 14.27 -1.16
CA ARG A 68 4.72 13.53 -1.20
C ARG A 68 4.65 12.34 -2.14
N MET A 69 3.56 11.61 -2.10
CA MET A 69 3.39 10.38 -2.87
C MET A 69 2.93 10.63 -4.30
N GLY A 70 2.51 11.85 -4.61
CA GLY A 70 1.98 12.17 -5.94
C GLY A 70 0.62 11.57 -6.21
N VAL A 71 -0.21 11.43 -5.17
CA VAL A 71 -1.55 10.84 -5.28
C VAL A 71 -2.55 11.72 -4.54
N SER A 72 -3.84 11.48 -4.76
CA SER A 72 -4.89 12.23 -4.12
C SER A 72 -4.99 11.87 -2.64
N ARG A 73 -5.57 12.78 -1.85
CA ARG A 73 -5.85 12.54 -0.45
C ARG A 73 -6.73 11.29 -0.26
N GLY A 74 -7.71 11.10 -1.13
CA GLY A 74 -8.59 9.92 -1.06
C GLY A 74 -7.82 8.62 -1.30
N THR A 75 -6.84 8.65 -2.20
CA THR A 75 -5.98 7.50 -2.42
C THR A 75 -5.14 7.20 -1.17
N VAL A 76 -4.57 8.24 -0.55
CA VAL A 76 -3.84 8.06 0.71
C VAL A 76 -4.73 7.42 1.77
N TRP A 77 -5.97 7.91 1.88
CA TRP A 77 -6.90 7.37 2.88
C TRP A 77 -7.15 5.87 2.66
N ARG A 78 -7.38 5.47 1.41
CA ARG A 78 -7.63 4.05 1.11
C ARG A 78 -6.39 3.19 1.40
N LEU A 79 -5.21 3.67 0.99
CA LEU A 79 -3.96 2.96 1.24
C LEU A 79 -3.70 2.83 2.74
N LEU A 80 -3.94 3.90 3.47
CA LEU A 80 -3.73 3.94 4.91
C LEU A 80 -4.67 2.98 5.63
N GLN A 81 -5.96 2.98 5.27
CA GLN A 81 -6.91 2.07 5.89
C GLN A 81 -6.55 0.62 5.61
N SER A 82 -6.13 0.33 4.39
CA SER A 82 -5.68 -1.02 4.03
C SER A 82 -4.45 -1.44 4.83
N ALA A 83 -3.45 -0.56 4.92
CA ALA A 83 -2.23 -0.84 5.67
C ALA A 83 -2.52 -1.07 7.15
N ARG A 84 -3.36 -0.25 7.74
CA ARG A 84 -3.74 -0.37 9.15
C ARG A 84 -4.45 -1.70 9.41
N ARG A 85 -5.40 -2.06 8.55
CA ARG A 85 -6.14 -3.30 8.70
C ARG A 85 -5.23 -4.51 8.57
N LYS A 86 -4.35 -4.50 7.58
CA LYS A 86 -3.40 -5.60 7.35
C LYS A 86 -2.45 -5.77 8.52
N THR A 87 -1.95 -4.66 9.05
CA THR A 87 -1.04 -4.70 10.19
C THR A 87 -1.75 -5.24 11.44
N ALA A 88 -2.97 -4.76 11.69
CA ALA A 88 -3.76 -5.24 12.81
C ALA A 88 -4.07 -6.73 12.67
N GLN A 89 -4.36 -7.18 11.47
CA GLN A 89 -4.65 -8.58 11.20
C GLN A 89 -3.42 -9.45 11.45
N ALA A 90 -2.26 -9.02 10.98
CA ALA A 90 -1.01 -9.76 11.22
C ALA A 90 -0.74 -9.91 12.71
N LEU A 91 -0.93 -8.82 13.46
CA LEU A 91 -0.69 -8.82 14.91
C LEU A 91 -1.67 -9.72 15.65
N THR A 92 -2.95 -9.71 15.26
CA THR A 92 -3.99 -10.44 16.01
C THR A 92 -4.09 -11.89 15.59
N GLU A 93 -3.71 -12.23 14.37
CA GLU A 93 -3.80 -13.61 13.87
C GLU A 93 -2.46 -14.35 13.90
N GLY A 94 -1.38 -13.67 14.29
CA GLY A 94 -0.05 -14.27 14.33
C GLY A 94 0.45 -14.68 12.95
N ARG A 95 0.24 -13.81 11.96
CA ARG A 95 0.59 -14.08 10.57
C ARG A 95 1.76 -13.21 10.12
N PRO A 96 2.61 -13.73 9.23
CA PRO A 96 3.66 -12.88 8.66
C PRO A 96 3.08 -11.73 7.85
N LEU A 97 3.78 -10.59 7.84
CA LEU A 97 3.46 -9.45 7.00
C LEU A 97 4.54 -9.36 5.94
N GLN A 98 4.18 -9.51 4.68
CA GLN A 98 5.14 -9.58 3.59
C GLN A 98 4.95 -8.40 2.65
N ILE A 99 6.05 -7.68 2.37
CA ILE A 99 6.05 -6.54 1.46
C ILE A 99 6.24 -7.07 0.04
N ILE A 100 5.35 -6.66 -0.85
CA ILE A 100 5.38 -7.12 -2.25
C ILE A 100 5.57 -5.97 -3.22
#